data_82c1a76ef1e048179e56b0be3d6b0b48
#
_entry.id   82c1a76ef1e048179e56b0be3d6b0b48
#
_cell.length_a   1.000
_cell.length_b   1.000
_cell.length_c   1.000
_cell.angle_alpha   90.00
_cell.angle_beta   90.00
_cell.angle_gamma   90.00
#
_symmetry.space_group_name_H-M   'P 1'
#
loop_
_entity.id
_entity.type
_entity.pdbx_description
1 polymer ?
#
loop_
_entity_poly.entity_id
_entity_poly.type
_entity_poly.pdbx_seq_one_letter_code
_entity_poly.pdbx_strand_id
1 'polypeptide(L)'
;MDNLVVLDFGSNSVRFSINQITGKNTFKEILRRKATTRLAEGMGLTAGEKRLTPAAIKRTLAAVADFKKIYQQYSNYQVVGIATAAVREAVNRKSLIDQVYQQTGCRLQVLSAHEETYFDYLAVMNSLLLKDCLIFDIGGGSCELALVKSGKFQTGVSLPFGAVSLGEKFTAANLTAAKLFALQTFLRKQFSALFWLQQASDLPLVLLGGCNRSVARIKRTELKLQPIDSFHGFKMTTKDFTEIYQRLLGLDNQQRKQVPGMEAMRSDIILAGMTPVILLLQQLHCSQVVFSESGAREGFIYQQLSQ
;
A
#
# COMPACT_ATOMS: atom_id res chain seq x y z
N MET A 1 -25.82 3.82 12.77
CA MET A 1 -24.94 4.19 11.65
C MET A 1 -25.03 3.08 10.61
N ASP A 2 -25.41 3.43 9.38
CA ASP A 2 -25.57 2.43 8.32
C ASP A 2 -24.39 2.44 7.35
N ASN A 3 -23.73 3.59 7.23
CA ASN A 3 -22.62 3.78 6.31
C ASN A 3 -21.41 4.39 7.02
N LEU A 4 -20.25 3.77 6.84
CA LEU A 4 -18.96 4.30 7.27
C LEU A 4 -18.21 4.83 6.04
N VAL A 5 -18.00 6.13 5.99
CA VAL A 5 -17.20 6.81 4.98
C VAL A 5 -15.77 6.88 5.46
N VAL A 6 -14.83 6.35 4.69
CA VAL A 6 -13.40 6.36 5.04
C VAL A 6 -12.61 7.16 4.02
N LEU A 7 -11.87 8.14 4.52
CA LEU A 7 -10.87 8.91 3.77
C LEU A 7 -9.47 8.42 4.17
N ASP A 8 -8.68 7.94 3.21
CA ASP A 8 -7.34 7.38 3.42
C ASP A 8 -6.31 8.24 2.66
N PHE A 9 -5.48 8.96 3.42
CA PHE A 9 -4.48 9.91 2.93
C PHE A 9 -3.10 9.25 2.83
N GLY A 10 -2.84 8.64 1.69
CA GLY A 10 -1.54 8.06 1.38
C GLY A 10 -0.58 9.04 0.70
N SER A 11 0.69 8.65 0.59
CA SER A 11 1.77 9.46 -0.01
C SER A 11 1.53 9.85 -1.47
N ASN A 12 0.93 8.96 -2.26
CA ASN A 12 0.66 9.20 -3.69
C ASN A 12 -0.79 9.55 -4.02
N SER A 13 -1.72 9.10 -3.21
CA SER A 13 -3.16 9.25 -3.51
C SER A 13 -4.00 9.32 -2.26
N VAL A 14 -5.11 10.05 -2.34
CA VAL A 14 -6.21 9.93 -1.38
C VAL A 14 -7.21 8.93 -1.92
N ARG A 15 -7.60 7.98 -1.09
CA ARG A 15 -8.65 7.00 -1.36
C ARG A 15 -9.89 7.38 -0.55
N PHE A 16 -11.02 7.03 -1.11
CA PHE A 16 -12.32 7.25 -0.49
C PHE A 16 -13.15 5.99 -0.68
N SER A 17 -13.80 5.53 0.39
CA SER A 17 -14.77 4.46 0.31
C SER A 17 -16.01 4.76 1.14
N ILE A 18 -17.14 4.21 0.72
CA ILE A 18 -18.38 4.13 1.48
C ILE A 18 -18.62 2.65 1.77
N ASN A 19 -18.74 2.33 3.04
CA ASN A 19 -18.85 0.97 3.52
C ASN A 19 -20.16 0.82 4.27
N GLN A 20 -21.08 0.02 3.75
CA GLN A 20 -22.34 -0.31 4.41
C GLN A 20 -22.05 -1.33 5.52
N ILE A 21 -22.47 -1.02 6.74
CA ILE A 21 -22.34 -1.92 7.88
C ILE A 21 -23.45 -2.96 7.79
N THR A 22 -23.07 -4.23 7.68
CA THR A 22 -24.01 -5.35 7.49
C THR A 22 -24.19 -6.20 8.72
N GLY A 23 -23.40 -5.99 9.77
CA GLY A 23 -23.48 -6.70 11.04
C GLY A 23 -22.30 -6.38 11.95
N LYS A 24 -22.21 -7.09 13.08
CA LYS A 24 -21.08 -6.95 13.98
C LYS A 24 -19.80 -7.39 13.26
N ASN A 25 -18.84 -6.48 13.12
CA ASN A 25 -17.57 -6.71 12.44
C ASN A 25 -17.68 -7.08 10.94
N THR A 26 -18.79 -6.75 10.29
CA THR A 26 -18.98 -7.02 8.86
C THR A 26 -19.44 -5.77 8.13
N PHE A 27 -18.89 -5.56 6.95
CA PHE A 27 -19.25 -4.47 6.08
C PHE A 27 -19.17 -4.87 4.61
N LYS A 28 -19.87 -4.14 3.76
CA LYS A 28 -19.80 -4.24 2.31
C LYS A 28 -19.36 -2.90 1.74
N GLU A 29 -18.24 -2.86 1.03
CA GLU A 29 -17.86 -1.67 0.29
C GLU A 29 -18.84 -1.45 -0.88
N ILE A 30 -19.57 -0.35 -0.86
CA ILE A 30 -20.57 -0.01 -1.88
C ILE A 30 -20.04 0.99 -2.90
N LEU A 31 -19.01 1.75 -2.52
CA LEU A 31 -18.33 2.68 -3.41
C LEU A 31 -16.86 2.84 -3.03
N ARG A 32 -16.00 2.87 -4.06
CA ARG A 32 -14.58 3.21 -3.93
C ARG A 32 -14.18 4.22 -4.98
N ARG A 33 -13.41 5.25 -4.60
CA ARG A 33 -12.79 6.21 -5.50
C ARG A 33 -11.36 6.48 -5.06
N LYS A 34 -10.56 6.95 -6.00
CA LYS A 34 -9.15 7.30 -5.78
C LYS A 34 -8.83 8.57 -6.54
N ALA A 35 -8.13 9.50 -5.90
CA ALA A 35 -7.55 10.67 -6.53
C ALA A 35 -6.03 10.64 -6.34
N THR A 36 -5.28 10.80 -7.42
CA THR A 36 -3.82 10.88 -7.39
C THR A 36 -3.42 12.31 -7.03
N THR A 37 -3.15 12.55 -5.75
CA THR A 37 -2.82 13.88 -5.21
C THR A 37 -1.33 14.12 -5.06
N ARG A 38 -0.51 13.04 -5.11
CA ARG A 38 0.94 13.07 -4.92
C ARG A 38 1.33 13.88 -3.69
N LEU A 39 0.76 13.53 -2.54
CA LEU A 39 0.90 14.29 -1.31
C LEU A 39 2.37 14.38 -0.85
N ALA A 40 3.17 13.35 -1.09
CA ALA A 40 4.61 13.32 -0.79
C ALA A 40 5.49 14.03 -1.83
N GLU A 41 4.92 14.55 -2.93
CA GLU A 41 5.71 15.21 -3.99
C GLU A 41 6.44 16.43 -3.44
N GLY A 42 7.76 16.48 -3.61
CA GLY A 42 8.60 17.59 -3.18
C GLY A 42 8.88 17.66 -1.68
N MET A 43 8.45 16.69 -0.87
CA MET A 43 8.67 16.69 0.58
C MET A 43 10.16 16.65 0.98
N GLY A 44 11.04 16.11 0.14
CA GLY A 44 12.46 15.97 0.41
C GLY A 44 13.34 17.09 -0.15
N LEU A 45 12.76 18.13 -0.76
CA LEU A 45 13.53 19.20 -1.42
C LEU A 45 14.18 20.19 -0.45
N THR A 46 13.73 20.25 0.80
CA THR A 46 14.31 21.10 1.84
C THR A 46 15.22 20.26 2.74
N ALA A 47 16.49 20.62 2.84
CA ALA A 47 17.44 19.90 3.69
C ALA A 47 16.93 19.84 5.14
N GLY A 48 16.74 18.65 5.66
CA GLY A 48 16.45 18.36 7.07
C GLY A 48 14.98 18.25 7.48
N GLU A 49 14.03 18.87 6.78
CA GLU A 49 12.61 18.81 7.18
C GLU A 49 11.69 18.35 6.03
N LYS A 50 10.88 17.34 6.28
CA LYS A 50 9.84 16.92 5.34
C LYS A 50 8.62 17.84 5.47
N ARG A 51 8.23 18.52 4.40
CA ARG A 51 7.08 19.43 4.34
C ARG A 51 6.16 19.07 3.18
N LEU A 52 4.86 19.07 3.43
CA LEU A 52 3.84 19.03 2.38
C LEU A 52 3.89 20.35 1.59
N THR A 53 3.96 20.26 0.26
CA THR A 53 3.95 21.46 -0.57
C THR A 53 2.55 22.09 -0.63
N PRO A 54 2.41 23.42 -0.77
CA PRO A 54 1.10 24.08 -0.92
C PRO A 54 0.30 23.50 -2.10
N ALA A 55 0.98 23.17 -3.20
CA ALA A 55 0.33 22.57 -4.37
C ALA A 55 -0.23 21.17 -4.08
N ALA A 56 0.50 20.31 -3.33
CA ALA A 56 0.02 19.00 -2.93
C ALA A 56 -1.17 19.09 -1.96
N ILE A 57 -1.11 20.02 -0.99
CA ILE A 57 -2.24 20.30 -0.08
C ILE A 57 -3.46 20.74 -0.88
N LYS A 58 -3.32 21.69 -1.80
CA LYS A 58 -4.42 22.19 -2.65
C LYS A 58 -5.07 21.07 -3.47
N ARG A 59 -4.27 20.23 -4.13
CA ARG A 59 -4.78 19.06 -4.89
C ARG A 59 -5.54 18.10 -3.98
N THR A 60 -5.03 17.85 -2.79
CA THR A 60 -5.64 16.96 -1.81
C THR A 60 -7.00 17.49 -1.33
N LEU A 61 -7.07 18.77 -0.98
CA LEU A 61 -8.33 19.40 -0.55
C LEU A 61 -9.37 19.45 -1.66
N ALA A 62 -8.96 19.68 -2.92
CA ALA A 62 -9.87 19.60 -4.06
C ALA A 62 -10.47 18.18 -4.21
N ALA A 63 -9.64 17.14 -4.11
CA ALA A 63 -10.11 15.76 -4.15
C ALA A 63 -11.08 15.43 -3.01
N VAL A 64 -10.79 15.91 -1.80
CA VAL A 64 -11.65 15.73 -0.62
C VAL A 64 -12.99 16.46 -0.80
N ALA A 65 -13.00 17.65 -1.43
CA ALA A 65 -14.22 18.37 -1.76
C ALA A 65 -15.13 17.57 -2.71
N ASP A 66 -14.54 16.95 -3.73
CA ASP A 66 -15.29 16.12 -4.67
C ASP A 66 -15.82 14.84 -4.01
N PHE A 67 -15.04 14.20 -3.14
CA PHE A 67 -15.53 13.06 -2.35
C PHE A 67 -16.67 13.45 -1.41
N LYS A 68 -16.62 14.65 -0.80
CA LYS A 68 -17.71 15.17 0.03
C LYS A 68 -19.02 15.27 -0.73
N LYS A 69 -19.01 15.80 -1.97
CA LYS A 69 -20.21 15.88 -2.82
C LYS A 69 -20.85 14.49 -3.06
N ILE A 70 -20.02 13.44 -3.10
CA ILE A 70 -20.51 12.07 -3.32
C ILE A 70 -21.13 11.52 -2.03
N TYR A 71 -20.42 11.54 -0.90
CA TYR A 71 -20.94 10.88 0.30
C TYR A 71 -22.11 11.64 0.95
N GLN A 72 -22.26 12.95 0.72
CA GLN A 72 -23.41 13.70 1.17
C GLN A 72 -24.74 13.23 0.53
N GLN A 73 -24.70 12.46 -0.56
CA GLN A 73 -25.89 11.87 -1.19
C GLN A 73 -26.41 10.63 -0.45
N TYR A 74 -25.65 10.14 0.54
CA TYR A 74 -26.02 8.99 1.37
C TYR A 74 -26.60 9.46 2.70
N SER A 75 -27.61 8.75 3.19
CA SER A 75 -28.18 9.01 4.52
C SER A 75 -27.41 8.25 5.62
N ASN A 76 -27.49 8.72 6.85
CA ASN A 76 -27.02 8.03 8.06
C ASN A 76 -25.56 7.52 7.97
N TYR A 77 -24.64 8.44 7.64
CA TYR A 77 -23.21 8.13 7.51
C TYR A 77 -22.37 8.78 8.62
N GLN A 78 -21.26 8.13 8.95
CA GLN A 78 -20.16 8.70 9.72
C GLN A 78 -18.93 8.83 8.83
N VAL A 79 -18.22 9.95 8.93
CA VAL A 79 -16.95 10.16 8.20
C VAL A 79 -15.78 10.00 9.15
N VAL A 80 -14.85 9.15 8.78
CA VAL A 80 -13.57 8.95 9.49
C VAL A 80 -12.43 9.09 8.48
N GLY A 81 -11.25 9.43 8.99
CA GLY A 81 -10.08 9.58 8.11
C GLY A 81 -8.83 9.06 8.77
N ILE A 82 -7.98 8.42 7.96
CA ILE A 82 -6.64 8.00 8.33
C ILE A 82 -5.61 8.66 7.42
N ALA A 83 -4.44 8.90 7.97
CA ALA A 83 -3.31 9.45 7.24
C ALA A 83 -2.03 8.70 7.61
N THR A 84 -1.22 8.39 6.60
CA THR A 84 -0.04 7.53 6.74
C THR A 84 1.26 8.31 6.56
N ALA A 85 2.31 7.67 6.08
CA ALA A 85 3.70 8.15 6.10
C ALA A 85 3.89 9.62 5.69
N ALA A 86 3.30 10.08 4.57
CA ALA A 86 3.51 11.46 4.11
C ALA A 86 3.01 12.51 5.11
N VAL A 87 1.86 12.28 5.74
CA VAL A 87 1.31 13.19 6.75
C VAL A 87 2.02 13.01 8.08
N ARG A 88 2.32 11.76 8.45
CA ARG A 88 3.04 11.44 9.70
C ARG A 88 4.38 12.15 9.78
N GLU A 89 5.14 12.19 8.69
CA GLU A 89 6.47 12.74 8.64
C GLU A 89 6.52 14.26 8.39
N ALA A 90 5.42 14.85 7.93
CA ALA A 90 5.38 16.27 7.60
C ALA A 90 5.35 17.15 8.85
N VAL A 91 6.31 18.09 8.97
CA VAL A 91 6.33 19.07 10.07
C VAL A 91 5.14 20.04 10.02
N ASN A 92 4.59 20.28 8.84
CA ASN A 92 3.41 21.15 8.63
C ASN A 92 2.08 20.37 8.51
N ARG A 93 2.03 19.11 8.96
CA ARG A 93 0.83 18.24 8.87
C ARG A 93 -0.42 18.87 9.48
N LYS A 94 -0.26 19.68 10.54
CA LYS A 94 -1.38 20.37 11.21
C LYS A 94 -2.20 21.20 10.23
N SER A 95 -1.54 21.92 9.31
CA SER A 95 -2.23 22.73 8.30
C SER A 95 -3.17 21.89 7.41
N LEU A 96 -2.76 20.70 6.98
CA LEU A 96 -3.61 19.80 6.19
C LEU A 96 -4.77 19.27 7.06
N ILE A 97 -4.47 18.82 8.28
CA ILE A 97 -5.48 18.23 9.20
C ILE A 97 -6.58 19.23 9.49
N ASP A 98 -6.20 20.47 9.85
CA ASP A 98 -7.15 21.55 10.19
C ASP A 98 -8.03 21.90 8.97
N GLN A 99 -7.45 22.00 7.77
CA GLN A 99 -8.20 22.32 6.55
C GLN A 99 -9.16 21.17 6.15
N VAL A 100 -8.74 19.91 6.28
CA VAL A 100 -9.63 18.76 6.05
C VAL A 100 -10.80 18.78 7.06
N TYR A 101 -10.52 19.04 8.33
CA TYR A 101 -11.55 19.14 9.35
C TYR A 101 -12.55 20.26 9.05
N GLN A 102 -12.06 21.47 8.73
CA GLN A 102 -12.92 22.60 8.35
C GLN A 102 -13.82 22.28 7.15
N GLN A 103 -13.29 21.55 6.18
CA GLN A 103 -14.00 21.22 4.96
C GLN A 103 -15.04 20.10 5.13
N THR A 104 -14.76 19.11 5.98
CA THR A 104 -15.53 17.86 6.03
C THR A 104 -16.12 17.54 7.40
N GLY A 105 -15.64 18.16 8.47
CA GLY A 105 -15.89 17.74 9.86
C GLY A 105 -15.13 16.47 10.26
N CYS A 106 -14.36 15.87 9.36
CA CYS A 106 -13.62 14.65 9.60
C CYS A 106 -12.34 14.90 10.39
N ARG A 107 -12.19 14.23 11.53
CA ARG A 107 -10.92 14.18 12.25
C ARG A 107 -10.01 13.13 11.67
N LEU A 108 -8.84 13.54 11.18
CA LEU A 108 -7.84 12.62 10.66
C LEU A 108 -7.04 12.00 11.80
N GLN A 109 -7.06 10.67 11.88
CA GLN A 109 -6.12 9.90 12.69
C GLN A 109 -4.83 9.73 11.90
N VAL A 110 -3.75 10.30 12.37
CA VAL A 110 -2.42 10.07 11.78
C VAL A 110 -1.87 8.79 12.39
N LEU A 111 -1.81 7.75 11.57
CA LEU A 111 -1.36 6.43 12.01
C LEU A 111 0.14 6.45 12.35
N SER A 112 0.48 5.90 13.50
CA SER A 112 1.85 5.49 13.77
C SER A 112 2.28 4.37 12.83
N ALA A 113 3.56 4.16 12.69
CA ALA A 113 4.12 3.04 11.91
C ALA A 113 3.60 1.67 12.41
N HIS A 114 3.45 1.53 13.73
CA HIS A 114 2.93 0.31 14.36
C HIS A 114 1.43 0.11 14.04
N GLU A 115 0.61 1.16 14.13
CA GLU A 115 -0.83 1.07 13.80
C GLU A 115 -1.04 0.72 12.33
N GLU A 116 -0.26 1.30 11.41
CA GLU A 116 -0.34 0.99 9.97
C GLU A 116 -0.08 -0.51 9.73
N THR A 117 1.00 -1.04 10.29
CA THR A 117 1.34 -2.47 10.22
C THR A 117 0.29 -3.37 10.88
N TYR A 118 -0.24 -2.95 12.04
CA TYR A 118 -1.27 -3.70 12.76
C TYR A 118 -2.60 -3.73 12.00
N PHE A 119 -2.95 -2.64 11.31
CA PHE A 119 -4.15 -2.61 10.47
C PHE A 119 -4.02 -3.49 9.21
N ASP A 120 -2.84 -3.58 8.62
CA ASP A 120 -2.60 -4.56 7.56
C ASP A 120 -2.83 -5.99 8.06
N TYR A 121 -2.33 -6.31 9.26
CA TYR A 121 -2.62 -7.59 9.91
C TYR A 121 -4.13 -7.81 10.11
N LEU A 122 -4.86 -6.84 10.66
CA LEU A 122 -6.30 -6.96 10.87
C LEU A 122 -7.04 -7.18 9.54
N ALA A 123 -6.65 -6.44 8.50
CA ALA A 123 -7.24 -6.57 7.17
C ALA A 123 -7.06 -7.99 6.60
N VAL A 124 -5.83 -8.50 6.66
CA VAL A 124 -5.49 -9.82 6.12
C VAL A 124 -6.20 -10.93 6.90
N MET A 125 -6.17 -10.87 8.24
CA MET A 125 -6.79 -11.91 9.08
C MET A 125 -8.32 -11.96 9.00
N ASN A 126 -8.97 -10.84 8.73
CA ASN A 126 -10.43 -10.80 8.59
C ASN A 126 -10.92 -11.07 7.15
N SER A 127 -10.02 -11.14 6.17
CA SER A 127 -10.38 -11.27 4.76
C SER A 127 -9.76 -12.48 4.05
N LEU A 128 -8.69 -13.07 4.60
CA LEU A 128 -8.03 -14.26 4.05
C LEU A 128 -8.02 -15.40 5.08
N LEU A 129 -8.22 -16.63 4.59
CA LEU A 129 -8.18 -17.84 5.43
C LEU A 129 -6.72 -18.33 5.60
N LEU A 130 -5.93 -17.54 6.32
CA LEU A 130 -4.52 -17.84 6.62
C LEU A 130 -4.31 -17.80 8.15
N LYS A 131 -3.46 -18.71 8.66
CA LYS A 131 -3.08 -18.73 10.08
C LYS A 131 -1.64 -18.28 10.30
N ASP A 132 -0.77 -18.61 9.36
CA ASP A 132 0.66 -18.31 9.42
C ASP A 132 1.07 -17.66 8.11
N CYS A 133 1.67 -16.48 8.17
CA CYS A 133 2.14 -15.75 6.99
C CYS A 133 3.09 -14.62 7.38
N LEU A 134 3.85 -14.14 6.41
CA LEU A 134 4.47 -12.83 6.45
C LEU A 134 3.65 -11.88 5.58
N ILE A 135 3.15 -10.80 6.14
CA ILE A 135 2.46 -9.74 5.41
C ILE A 135 3.51 -8.70 4.96
N PHE A 136 3.42 -8.28 3.72
CA PHE A 136 4.27 -7.26 3.12
C PHE A 136 3.43 -6.26 2.34
N ASP A 137 3.25 -5.07 2.89
CA ASP A 137 2.68 -3.92 2.17
C ASP A 137 3.81 -3.00 1.69
N ILE A 138 3.83 -2.66 0.42
CA ILE A 138 4.72 -1.63 -0.10
C ILE A 138 3.91 -0.45 -0.65
N GLY A 139 3.92 0.61 0.13
CA GLY A 139 3.35 1.89 -0.23
C GLY A 139 4.26 2.72 -1.14
N GLY A 140 4.00 4.02 -1.23
CA GLY A 140 4.86 4.95 -1.97
C GLY A 140 6.11 5.35 -1.18
N GLY A 141 5.95 5.61 0.12
CA GLY A 141 7.00 6.15 1.00
C GLY A 141 7.43 5.24 2.14
N SER A 142 6.64 4.23 2.46
CA SER A 142 6.91 3.24 3.51
C SER A 142 6.67 1.81 3.02
N CYS A 143 7.12 0.87 3.81
CA CYS A 143 6.95 -0.56 3.58
C CYS A 143 6.74 -1.23 4.93
N GLU A 144 5.62 -1.93 5.08
CA GLU A 144 5.20 -2.61 6.29
C GLU A 144 5.45 -4.10 6.18
N LEU A 145 5.98 -4.68 7.26
CA LEU A 145 6.16 -6.12 7.43
C LEU A 145 5.51 -6.56 8.73
N ALA A 146 4.65 -7.58 8.69
CA ALA A 146 4.03 -8.16 9.86
C ALA A 146 4.12 -9.69 9.84
N LEU A 147 4.67 -10.27 10.90
CA LEU A 147 4.70 -11.71 11.12
C LEU A 147 3.42 -12.14 11.84
N VAL A 148 2.73 -13.10 11.25
CA VAL A 148 1.53 -13.72 11.83
C VAL A 148 1.80 -15.20 12.06
N LYS A 149 1.48 -15.68 13.27
CA LYS A 149 1.51 -17.11 13.61
C LYS A 149 0.27 -17.49 14.42
N SER A 150 -0.34 -18.59 14.06
CA SER A 150 -1.60 -19.09 14.64
C SER A 150 -2.71 -18.03 14.63
N GLY A 151 -2.77 -17.24 13.56
CA GLY A 151 -3.71 -16.13 13.38
C GLY A 151 -3.46 -14.92 14.27
N LYS A 152 -2.34 -14.85 14.99
CA LYS A 152 -2.02 -13.75 15.91
C LYS A 152 -0.84 -12.93 15.40
N PHE A 153 -0.95 -11.62 15.54
CA PHE A 153 0.16 -10.70 15.32
C PHE A 153 1.30 -11.00 16.29
N GLN A 154 2.48 -11.31 15.78
CA GLN A 154 3.66 -11.59 16.58
C GLN A 154 4.53 -10.35 16.72
N THR A 155 4.88 -9.76 15.60
CA THR A 155 5.72 -8.56 15.50
C THR A 155 5.55 -7.92 14.13
N GLY A 156 5.94 -6.67 14.03
CA GLY A 156 5.92 -5.96 12.75
C GLY A 156 6.75 -4.69 12.79
N VAL A 157 7.03 -4.17 11.61
CA VAL A 157 7.81 -2.94 11.42
C VAL A 157 7.34 -2.20 10.19
N SER A 158 7.39 -0.88 10.24
CA SER A 158 7.32 -0.02 9.06
C SER A 158 8.71 0.52 8.77
N LEU A 159 9.20 0.26 7.57
CA LEU A 159 10.49 0.73 7.07
C LEU A 159 10.30 2.04 6.27
N PRO A 160 11.22 3.02 6.40
CA PRO A 160 11.06 4.36 5.84
C PRO A 160 11.41 4.42 4.35
N PHE A 161 10.96 3.45 3.57
CA PHE A 161 11.07 3.42 2.12
C PHE A 161 9.88 2.70 1.48
N GLY A 162 9.47 3.15 0.31
CA GLY A 162 8.41 2.53 -0.49
C GLY A 162 8.79 2.56 -1.97
N ALA A 163 7.89 2.10 -2.83
CA ALA A 163 8.15 1.96 -4.25
C ALA A 163 8.53 3.29 -4.93
N VAL A 164 7.93 4.42 -4.50
CA VAL A 164 8.24 5.73 -5.07
C VAL A 164 9.62 6.19 -4.61
N SER A 165 9.89 6.19 -3.32
CA SER A 165 11.19 6.65 -2.77
C SER A 165 12.36 5.77 -3.22
N LEU A 166 12.18 4.45 -3.34
CA LEU A 166 13.16 3.56 -3.94
C LEU A 166 13.32 3.83 -5.44
N GLY A 167 12.21 4.11 -6.13
CA GLY A 167 12.20 4.47 -7.53
C GLY A 167 13.03 5.72 -7.80
N GLU A 168 12.77 6.78 -7.08
CA GLU A 168 13.51 8.05 -7.18
C GLU A 168 15.00 7.87 -6.88
N LYS A 169 15.34 7.11 -5.86
CA LYS A 169 16.73 6.92 -5.42
C LYS A 169 17.53 6.01 -6.34
N PHE A 170 16.94 4.93 -6.86
CA PHE A 170 17.71 3.88 -7.54
C PHE A 170 17.31 3.61 -9.00
N THR A 171 16.08 3.96 -9.42
CA THR A 171 15.56 3.54 -10.75
C THR A 171 15.12 4.70 -11.65
N ALA A 172 15.24 5.96 -11.18
CA ALA A 172 14.59 7.15 -11.70
C ALA A 172 14.68 7.40 -13.22
N ALA A 173 15.79 7.10 -13.88
CA ALA A 173 15.88 7.31 -15.34
C ALA A 173 15.95 5.97 -16.09
N ASN A 174 16.96 5.17 -15.77
CA ASN A 174 17.17 3.84 -16.30
C ASN A 174 17.75 2.94 -15.21
N LEU A 175 17.21 1.75 -15.03
CA LEU A 175 17.76 0.76 -14.13
C LEU A 175 18.95 0.07 -14.80
N THR A 176 20.15 0.45 -14.39
CA THR A 176 21.39 -0.26 -14.78
C THR A 176 21.70 -1.39 -13.79
N ALA A 177 22.56 -2.31 -14.18
CA ALA A 177 23.03 -3.38 -13.27
C ALA A 177 23.65 -2.81 -11.99
N ALA A 178 24.42 -1.73 -12.08
CA ALA A 178 25.01 -1.06 -10.92
C ALA A 178 23.95 -0.47 -9.97
N LYS A 179 22.90 0.14 -10.51
CA LYS A 179 21.77 0.66 -9.72
C LYS A 179 20.94 -0.45 -9.09
N LEU A 180 20.71 -1.55 -9.81
CA LEU A 180 20.04 -2.71 -9.27
C LEU A 180 20.84 -3.33 -8.12
N PHE A 181 22.15 -3.46 -8.28
CA PHE A 181 23.04 -3.94 -7.23
C PHE A 181 22.99 -3.03 -5.99
N ALA A 182 23.04 -1.71 -6.18
CA ALA A 182 22.93 -0.75 -5.07
C ALA A 182 21.58 -0.83 -4.35
N LEU A 183 20.46 -0.98 -5.08
CA LEU A 183 19.13 -1.20 -4.52
C LEU A 183 19.08 -2.49 -3.71
N GLN A 184 19.57 -3.60 -4.25
CA GLN A 184 19.59 -4.88 -3.55
C GLN A 184 20.48 -4.83 -2.30
N THR A 185 21.65 -4.18 -2.36
CA THR A 185 22.54 -4.01 -1.21
C THR A 185 21.85 -3.19 -0.11
N PHE A 186 21.21 -2.09 -0.47
CA PHE A 186 20.43 -1.29 0.47
C PHE A 186 19.34 -2.13 1.15
N LEU A 187 18.53 -2.84 0.38
CA LEU A 187 17.41 -3.65 0.91
C LEU A 187 17.90 -4.81 1.77
N ARG A 188 18.97 -5.51 1.37
CA ARG A 188 19.57 -6.58 2.19
C ARG A 188 20.02 -6.06 3.55
N LYS A 189 20.63 -4.86 3.61
CA LYS A 189 21.00 -4.21 4.86
C LYS A 189 19.76 -3.92 5.74
N GLN A 190 18.66 -3.48 5.15
CA GLN A 190 17.43 -3.23 5.91
C GLN A 190 16.84 -4.51 6.46
N PHE A 191 16.75 -5.57 5.65
CA PHE A 191 16.15 -6.84 6.06
C PHE A 191 17.04 -7.62 7.05
N SER A 192 18.36 -7.56 6.91
CA SER A 192 19.29 -8.21 7.86
C SER A 192 19.24 -7.63 9.27
N ALA A 193 18.77 -6.39 9.42
CA ALA A 193 18.56 -5.78 10.73
C ALA A 193 17.29 -6.31 11.44
N LEU A 194 16.43 -7.04 10.74
CA LEU A 194 15.19 -7.61 11.26
C LEU A 194 15.43 -9.08 11.68
N PHE A 195 16.02 -9.30 12.84
CA PHE A 195 16.38 -10.64 13.32
C PHE A 195 15.21 -11.63 13.39
N TRP A 196 14.00 -11.11 13.64
CA TRP A 196 12.79 -11.92 13.70
C TRP A 196 12.32 -12.43 12.32
N LEU A 197 12.84 -11.85 11.22
CA LEU A 197 12.39 -12.16 9.86
C LEU A 197 12.62 -13.64 9.50
N GLN A 198 13.67 -14.27 10.04
CA GLN A 198 13.93 -15.70 9.86
C GLN A 198 12.80 -16.61 10.39
N GLN A 199 11.99 -16.12 11.31
CA GLN A 199 10.82 -16.86 11.80
C GLN A 199 9.71 -16.98 10.75
N ALA A 200 9.81 -16.22 9.66
CA ALA A 200 8.91 -16.29 8.52
C ALA A 200 9.39 -17.24 7.41
N SER A 201 10.48 -18.00 7.62
CA SER A 201 10.96 -18.98 6.64
C SER A 201 9.86 -19.99 6.29
N ASP A 202 9.76 -20.30 5.00
CA ASP A 202 8.78 -21.22 4.40
C ASP A 202 7.30 -20.79 4.51
N LEU A 203 7.01 -19.65 5.15
CA LEU A 203 5.65 -19.13 5.22
C LEU A 203 5.23 -18.49 3.88
N PRO A 204 3.92 -18.49 3.57
CA PRO A 204 3.41 -17.72 2.45
C PRO A 204 3.63 -16.21 2.68
N LEU A 205 4.02 -15.51 1.62
CA LEU A 205 4.17 -14.06 1.62
C LEU A 205 2.87 -13.42 1.12
N VAL A 206 2.18 -12.69 2.00
CA VAL A 206 0.95 -11.95 1.64
C VAL A 206 1.34 -10.57 1.15
N LEU A 207 0.99 -10.26 -0.10
CA LEU A 207 1.41 -9.04 -0.79
C LEU A 207 0.27 -8.03 -0.87
N LEU A 208 0.52 -6.85 -0.32
CA LEU A 208 -0.32 -5.67 -0.41
C LEU A 208 0.39 -4.56 -1.21
N GLY A 209 -0.32 -3.49 -1.46
CA GLY A 209 0.23 -2.32 -2.15
C GLY A 209 0.06 -2.34 -3.66
N GLY A 210 0.30 -1.17 -4.25
CA GLY A 210 -0.08 -0.95 -5.65
C GLY A 210 0.81 -1.65 -6.67
N CYS A 211 2.11 -1.78 -6.42
CA CYS A 211 3.01 -2.50 -7.31
C CYS A 211 2.64 -4.00 -7.35
N ASN A 212 2.37 -4.59 -6.19
CA ASN A 212 1.97 -5.98 -6.09
C ASN A 212 0.64 -6.26 -6.81
N ARG A 213 -0.32 -5.32 -6.73
CA ARG A 213 -1.58 -5.41 -7.51
C ARG A 213 -1.32 -5.45 -9.01
N SER A 214 -0.39 -4.64 -9.52
CA SER A 214 -0.03 -4.67 -10.95
C SER A 214 0.56 -6.03 -11.34
N VAL A 215 1.38 -6.66 -10.49
CA VAL A 215 1.91 -8.00 -10.73
C VAL A 215 0.77 -9.04 -10.79
N ALA A 216 -0.17 -8.99 -9.84
CA ALA A 216 -1.35 -9.86 -9.86
C ALA A 216 -2.16 -9.70 -11.15
N ARG A 217 -2.40 -8.47 -11.61
CA ARG A 217 -3.10 -8.18 -12.86
C ARG A 217 -2.36 -8.73 -14.09
N ILE A 218 -1.04 -8.57 -14.16
CA ILE A 218 -0.22 -9.09 -15.23
C ILE A 218 -0.44 -10.62 -15.33
N LYS A 219 -0.27 -11.34 -14.21
CA LYS A 219 -0.45 -12.80 -14.21
C LYS A 219 -1.87 -13.22 -14.55
N ARG A 220 -2.88 -12.54 -13.97
CA ARG A 220 -4.29 -12.85 -14.28
C ARG A 220 -4.63 -12.60 -15.75
N THR A 221 -4.05 -11.57 -16.37
CA THR A 221 -4.20 -11.30 -17.80
C THR A 221 -3.56 -12.42 -18.63
N GLU A 222 -2.36 -12.89 -18.28
CA GLU A 222 -1.70 -14.03 -18.92
C GLU A 222 -2.55 -15.32 -18.85
N LEU A 223 -3.16 -15.54 -17.70
CA LEU A 223 -4.05 -16.68 -17.44
C LEU A 223 -5.48 -16.47 -17.99
N LYS A 224 -5.76 -15.32 -18.64
CA LYS A 224 -7.09 -14.94 -19.16
C LYS A 224 -8.20 -15.01 -18.11
N LEU A 225 -7.88 -14.75 -16.84
CA LEU A 225 -8.84 -14.75 -15.72
C LEU A 225 -9.63 -13.44 -15.68
N GLN A 226 -10.94 -13.53 -15.51
CA GLN A 226 -11.84 -12.37 -15.40
C GLN A 226 -12.58 -12.38 -14.07
N PRO A 227 -12.91 -11.21 -13.52
CA PRO A 227 -12.37 -9.89 -13.86
C PRO A 227 -10.89 -9.79 -13.44
N ILE A 228 -10.06 -9.10 -14.22
CA ILE A 228 -8.60 -9.03 -13.98
C ILE A 228 -8.27 -8.36 -12.63
N ASP A 229 -9.16 -7.52 -12.12
CA ASP A 229 -9.02 -6.79 -10.87
C ASP A 229 -9.41 -7.59 -9.63
N SER A 230 -10.00 -8.78 -9.78
CA SER A 230 -10.39 -9.64 -8.67
C SER A 230 -9.23 -10.55 -8.26
N PHE A 231 -8.25 -9.99 -7.56
CA PHE A 231 -7.05 -10.73 -7.15
C PHE A 231 -6.96 -10.99 -5.64
N HIS A 232 -7.98 -10.65 -4.87
CA HIS A 232 -8.01 -10.97 -3.44
C HIS A 232 -7.96 -12.49 -3.23
N GLY A 233 -6.95 -12.96 -2.47
CA GLY A 233 -6.70 -14.39 -2.28
C GLY A 233 -6.05 -15.10 -3.49
N PHE A 234 -5.76 -14.38 -4.59
CA PHE A 234 -5.06 -14.97 -5.72
C PHE A 234 -3.67 -15.43 -5.31
N LYS A 235 -3.29 -16.64 -5.69
CA LYS A 235 -2.01 -17.25 -5.37
C LYS A 235 -1.13 -17.32 -6.60
N MET A 236 0.14 -17.09 -6.41
CA MET A 236 1.16 -17.19 -7.45
C MET A 236 2.40 -17.89 -6.89
N THR A 237 3.03 -18.75 -7.68
CA THR A 237 4.29 -19.37 -7.27
C THR A 237 5.42 -18.36 -7.27
N THR A 238 6.44 -18.59 -6.44
CA THR A 238 7.68 -17.79 -6.47
C THR A 238 8.32 -17.79 -7.86
N LYS A 239 8.24 -18.90 -8.58
CA LYS A 239 8.72 -19.01 -9.97
C LYS A 239 8.01 -18.01 -10.88
N ASP A 240 6.68 -18.01 -10.90
CA ASP A 240 5.89 -17.08 -11.73
C ASP A 240 6.19 -15.61 -11.40
N PHE A 241 6.30 -15.27 -10.10
CA PHE A 241 6.63 -13.92 -9.67
C PHE A 241 8.02 -13.50 -10.17
N THR A 242 8.99 -14.41 -10.09
CA THR A 242 10.37 -14.19 -10.56
C THR A 242 10.44 -14.04 -12.07
N GLU A 243 9.71 -14.84 -12.83
CA GLU A 243 9.64 -14.73 -14.30
C GLU A 243 9.06 -13.39 -14.76
N ILE A 244 8.00 -12.91 -14.10
CA ILE A 244 7.45 -11.57 -14.38
C ILE A 244 8.51 -10.51 -14.08
N TYR A 245 9.20 -10.60 -12.94
CA TYR A 245 10.24 -9.64 -12.57
C TYR A 245 11.37 -9.61 -13.60
N GLN A 246 11.90 -10.77 -14.00
CA GLN A 246 12.97 -10.90 -15.02
C GLN A 246 12.55 -10.30 -16.35
N ARG A 247 11.33 -10.57 -16.81
CA ARG A 247 10.79 -9.98 -18.03
C ARG A 247 10.72 -8.45 -17.92
N LEU A 248 10.20 -7.92 -16.84
CA LEU A 248 10.10 -6.46 -16.63
C LEU A 248 11.47 -5.79 -16.52
N LEU A 249 12.48 -6.48 -15.99
CA LEU A 249 13.86 -6.00 -15.95
C LEU A 249 14.46 -5.82 -17.36
N GLY A 250 14.10 -6.68 -18.29
CA GLY A 250 14.55 -6.62 -19.70
C GLY A 250 13.88 -5.53 -20.53
N LEU A 251 12.87 -4.83 -19.99
CA LEU A 251 12.09 -3.82 -20.70
C LEU A 251 12.47 -2.41 -20.23
N ASP A 252 12.42 -1.45 -21.17
CA ASP A 252 12.44 -0.04 -20.80
C ASP A 252 11.09 0.43 -20.22
N ASN A 253 11.02 1.69 -19.76
CA ASN A 253 9.80 2.20 -19.14
C ASN A 253 8.61 2.28 -20.12
N GLN A 254 8.85 2.59 -21.40
CA GLN A 254 7.78 2.67 -22.39
C GLN A 254 7.25 1.28 -22.74
N GLN A 255 8.13 0.31 -22.88
CA GLN A 255 7.77 -1.09 -23.09
C GLN A 255 6.99 -1.66 -21.91
N ARG A 256 7.40 -1.33 -20.65
CA ARG A 256 6.65 -1.75 -19.44
C ARG A 256 5.22 -1.21 -19.40
N LYS A 257 4.99 0.02 -19.89
CA LYS A 257 3.63 0.58 -19.98
C LYS A 257 2.69 -0.24 -20.88
N GLN A 258 3.25 -0.95 -21.85
CA GLN A 258 2.51 -1.75 -22.82
C GLN A 258 2.28 -3.19 -22.34
N VAL A 259 2.86 -3.62 -21.23
CA VAL A 259 2.65 -4.97 -20.70
C VAL A 259 1.18 -5.13 -20.30
N PRO A 260 0.45 -6.12 -20.84
CA PRO A 260 -0.94 -6.35 -20.49
C PRO A 260 -1.11 -6.57 -18.99
N GLY A 261 -2.03 -5.85 -18.37
CA GLY A 261 -2.24 -5.84 -16.92
C GLY A 261 -1.42 -4.81 -16.14
N MET A 262 -0.41 -4.18 -16.76
CA MET A 262 0.35 -3.10 -16.12
C MET A 262 -0.48 -1.82 -15.98
N GLU A 263 -0.50 -1.24 -14.79
CA GLU A 263 -0.95 0.14 -14.63
C GLU A 263 0.15 1.09 -15.14
N ALA A 264 -0.10 1.80 -16.25
CA ALA A 264 0.89 2.67 -16.91
C ALA A 264 1.56 3.66 -15.92
N MET A 265 0.81 4.16 -14.93
CA MET A 265 1.32 5.08 -13.90
C MET A 265 2.27 4.43 -12.89
N ARG A 266 2.51 3.12 -12.98
CA ARG A 266 3.41 2.37 -12.08
C ARG A 266 4.62 1.80 -12.79
N SER A 267 4.67 1.91 -14.11
CA SER A 267 5.74 1.32 -14.93
C SER A 267 7.15 1.78 -14.55
N ASP A 268 7.26 3.00 -14.02
CA ASP A 268 8.51 3.63 -13.56
C ASP A 268 8.98 3.11 -12.19
N ILE A 269 8.04 2.76 -11.31
CA ILE A 269 8.33 2.31 -9.94
C ILE A 269 8.14 0.81 -9.72
N ILE A 270 7.66 0.06 -10.73
CA ILE A 270 7.31 -1.36 -10.55
C ILE A 270 8.51 -2.21 -10.14
N LEU A 271 9.67 -1.97 -10.74
CA LEU A 271 10.89 -2.71 -10.40
C LEU A 271 11.36 -2.40 -8.97
N ALA A 272 11.27 -1.12 -8.56
CA ALA A 272 11.57 -0.72 -7.19
C ALA A 272 10.63 -1.38 -6.18
N GLY A 273 9.34 -1.56 -6.54
CA GLY A 273 8.36 -2.24 -5.71
C GLY A 273 8.49 -3.76 -5.67
N MET A 274 8.95 -4.39 -6.76
CA MET A 274 9.12 -5.85 -6.84
C MET A 274 10.44 -6.34 -6.24
N THR A 275 11.51 -5.55 -6.32
CA THR A 275 12.85 -5.98 -5.84
C THR A 275 12.85 -6.40 -4.36
N PRO A 276 12.20 -5.67 -3.41
CA PRO A 276 12.09 -6.14 -2.04
C PRO A 276 11.42 -7.51 -1.90
N VAL A 277 10.35 -7.75 -2.68
CA VAL A 277 9.63 -9.04 -2.68
C VAL A 277 10.55 -10.16 -3.15
N ILE A 278 11.28 -9.97 -4.25
CA ILE A 278 12.26 -10.97 -4.76
C ILE A 278 13.29 -11.34 -3.69
N LEU A 279 13.81 -10.34 -2.97
CA LEU A 279 14.79 -10.59 -1.91
C LEU A 279 14.19 -11.37 -0.73
N LEU A 280 12.96 -11.05 -0.31
CA LEU A 280 12.26 -11.77 0.73
C LEU A 280 11.96 -13.21 0.32
N LEU A 281 11.48 -13.44 -0.90
CA LEU A 281 11.22 -14.78 -1.43
C LEU A 281 12.48 -15.66 -1.43
N GLN A 282 13.63 -15.08 -1.81
CA GLN A 282 14.93 -15.78 -1.80
C GLN A 282 15.43 -16.04 -0.38
N GLN A 283 15.37 -15.04 0.50
CA GLN A 283 15.92 -15.13 1.86
C GLN A 283 15.10 -16.06 2.76
N LEU A 284 13.78 -16.11 2.55
CA LEU A 284 12.84 -16.85 3.40
C LEU A 284 12.36 -18.16 2.77
N HIS A 285 12.86 -18.51 1.60
CA HIS A 285 12.48 -19.73 0.86
C HIS A 285 10.95 -19.87 0.65
N CYS A 286 10.24 -18.75 0.55
CA CYS A 286 8.80 -18.75 0.33
C CYS A 286 8.47 -19.43 -1.02
N SER A 287 7.57 -20.41 -1.02
CA SER A 287 7.16 -21.13 -2.24
C SER A 287 6.07 -20.39 -3.02
N GLN A 288 5.30 -19.53 -2.35
CA GLN A 288 4.16 -18.83 -2.94
C GLN A 288 3.95 -17.44 -2.36
N VAL A 289 3.33 -16.59 -3.16
CA VAL A 289 2.76 -15.31 -2.73
C VAL A 289 1.23 -15.38 -2.79
N VAL A 290 0.57 -14.63 -1.91
CA VAL A 290 -0.89 -14.47 -1.87
C VAL A 290 -1.19 -12.97 -1.97
N PHE A 291 -2.06 -12.56 -2.88
CA PHE A 291 -2.38 -11.13 -3.04
C PHE A 291 -3.59 -10.73 -2.21
N SER A 292 -3.49 -9.58 -1.54
CA SER A 292 -4.60 -8.99 -0.81
C SER A 292 -5.02 -7.65 -1.40
N GLU A 293 -6.34 -7.47 -1.56
CA GLU A 293 -6.94 -6.16 -1.86
C GLU A 293 -7.21 -5.35 -0.59
N SER A 294 -7.28 -6.04 0.55
CA SER A 294 -7.47 -5.45 1.87
C SER A 294 -6.13 -5.05 2.49
N GLY A 295 -6.06 -3.86 3.06
CA GLY A 295 -4.87 -3.30 3.70
C GLY A 295 -5.26 -2.40 4.87
N ALA A 296 -4.38 -1.47 5.28
CA ALA A 296 -4.56 -0.65 6.49
C ALA A 296 -5.93 0.04 6.58
N ARG A 297 -6.52 0.47 5.47
CA ARG A 297 -7.86 1.06 5.44
C ARG A 297 -8.94 0.07 5.90
N GLU A 298 -8.93 -1.14 5.37
CA GLU A 298 -9.90 -2.19 5.74
C GLU A 298 -9.66 -2.67 7.17
N GLY A 299 -8.40 -2.78 7.60
CA GLY A 299 -8.03 -3.07 8.98
C GLY A 299 -8.53 -2.01 9.96
N PHE A 300 -8.42 -0.74 9.60
CA PHE A 300 -9.00 0.36 10.36
C PHE A 300 -10.53 0.23 10.46
N ILE A 301 -11.22 -0.13 9.38
CA ILE A 301 -12.67 -0.37 9.43
C ILE A 301 -13.00 -1.49 10.41
N TYR A 302 -12.30 -2.63 10.34
CA TYR A 302 -12.51 -3.74 11.28
C TYR A 302 -12.30 -3.29 12.74
N GLN A 303 -11.29 -2.47 13.01
CA GLN A 303 -11.08 -1.93 14.34
C GLN A 303 -12.22 -1.02 14.80
N GLN A 304 -12.72 -0.14 13.92
CA GLN A 304 -13.86 0.74 14.24
C GLN A 304 -15.14 -0.04 14.55
N LEU A 305 -15.36 -1.17 13.89
CA LEU A 305 -16.53 -2.02 14.11
C LEU A 305 -16.42 -2.92 15.35
N SER A 306 -15.20 -3.09 15.88
CA SER A 306 -14.94 -3.93 17.07
C SER A 306 -15.08 -3.15 18.38
N GLN A 307 -15.17 -1.81 18.31
CA GLN A 307 -15.37 -0.90 19.45
C GLN A 307 -16.87 -0.72 19.73
#